data_1462addb4af341a5557f4f2af220ba90
#
_entry.id   1462addb4af341a5557f4f2af220ba90
#
_cell.length_a   1.000
_cell.length_b   1.000
_cell.length_c   1.000
_cell.angle_alpha   90.00
_cell.angle_beta   90.00
_cell.angle_gamma   90.00
#
_symmetry.space_group_name_H-M   'P 1'
#
loop_
_entity.id
_entity.type
_entity.pdbx_description
1 polymer ?
#
loop_
_entity_poly.entity_id
_entity_poly.type
_entity_poly.pdbx_seq_one_letter_code
_entity_poly.pdbx_strand_id
1 'polypeptide(L)'
;MDVKGEESVAIPVEGDFKVLNVMAVNEAQQFASVQFSDMIAVGQDLTGLISISGQSDISFTINGSEVKVFGNGKLDGNYTVNVNPGIKNTWGDVLANGFSSNINFQNRMPSVKIHGKGNILPNSGRLVLPFESINLNAVDISIIKIFENNVPQFLQENDLGGNNELRRVAKPIVQKTLRLDDDKTLDLHKKQHFSLDIDKYLKTEQGAIYKVTIGFRPEYSLYQSTDTAATAATEESEGEEYYGDYEGSNNNGVDEDDAFWERYDSYYPFGYNWERRDDPASKSYYNKDRWASRNILASNIGLTAKRGNDNSLMVAVSNILTTEPMNGVDIEVMDYQRTIISKGKSGSDGFANIDLKRKPF
;
A
#
# COMPACT_ATOMS: atom_id res chain seq x y z
N MET A 1 36.31 23.57 -2.40
CA MET A 1 36.21 23.41 -3.86
C MET A 1 34.80 23.80 -4.24
N ASP A 2 34.61 25.02 -4.71
CA ASP A 2 33.31 25.46 -5.23
C ASP A 2 33.15 24.91 -6.65
N VAL A 3 32.22 23.98 -6.81
CA VAL A 3 31.82 23.50 -8.14
C VAL A 3 30.78 24.50 -8.67
N LYS A 4 31.20 25.37 -9.54
CA LYS A 4 30.29 26.20 -10.35
C LYS A 4 29.78 25.32 -11.49
N GLY A 5 28.52 24.86 -11.39
CA GLY A 5 27.81 24.28 -12.52
C GLY A 5 27.15 25.42 -13.29
N GLU A 6 27.48 25.58 -14.56
CA GLU A 6 26.71 26.43 -15.48
C GLU A 6 25.64 25.55 -16.16
N GLU A 7 24.38 25.83 -15.88
CA GLU A 7 23.25 25.22 -16.56
C GLU A 7 22.72 26.24 -17.58
N SER A 8 22.83 25.95 -18.87
CA SER A 8 22.30 26.84 -19.91
C SER A 8 20.83 26.48 -20.18
N VAL A 9 19.92 27.33 -19.75
CA VAL A 9 18.51 27.26 -20.12
C VAL A 9 18.30 28.07 -21.40
N ALA A 10 17.92 27.39 -22.50
CA ALA A 10 17.53 28.08 -23.72
C ALA A 10 16.18 28.78 -23.50
N ILE A 11 16.18 30.09 -23.41
CA ILE A 11 14.96 30.90 -23.38
C ILE A 11 14.46 31.01 -24.82
N PRO A 12 13.22 30.57 -25.16
CA PRO A 12 12.66 30.75 -26.49
C PRO A 12 12.64 32.21 -26.89
N VAL A 13 12.94 32.49 -28.15
CA VAL A 13 12.83 33.84 -28.69
C VAL A 13 11.36 34.21 -28.82
N GLU A 14 10.99 35.48 -28.52
CA GLU A 14 9.63 36.01 -28.67
C GLU A 14 9.14 35.74 -30.11
N GLY A 15 8.00 35.04 -30.26
CA GLY A 15 7.45 34.64 -31.55
C GLY A 15 7.73 33.18 -31.99
N ASP A 16 8.49 32.37 -31.22
CA ASP A 16 8.73 30.96 -31.55
C ASP A 16 7.76 30.04 -30.82
N PHE A 17 6.46 30.18 -31.15
CA PHE A 17 5.40 29.37 -30.57
C PHE A 17 5.49 27.89 -31.04
N LYS A 18 5.74 26.98 -30.11
CA LYS A 18 5.98 25.58 -30.40
C LYS A 18 5.54 24.63 -29.28
N VAL A 19 5.40 23.35 -29.61
CA VAL A 19 5.26 22.28 -28.64
C VAL A 19 6.61 21.96 -28.02
N LEU A 20 6.70 21.96 -26.70
CA LEU A 20 7.91 21.65 -25.95
C LEU A 20 8.02 20.16 -25.63
N ASN A 21 6.90 19.56 -25.19
CA ASN A 21 6.88 18.18 -24.75
C ASN A 21 5.46 17.58 -24.85
N VAL A 22 5.40 16.26 -24.99
CA VAL A 22 4.16 15.48 -24.85
C VAL A 22 4.46 14.27 -23.96
N MET A 23 3.68 14.07 -22.91
CA MET A 23 3.85 12.97 -21.97
C MET A 23 2.53 12.34 -21.57
N ALA A 24 2.58 11.03 -21.26
CA ALA A 24 1.44 10.33 -20.66
C ALA A 24 1.40 10.62 -19.16
N VAL A 25 0.23 10.99 -18.65
CA VAL A 25 -0.02 11.18 -17.22
C VAL A 25 -0.97 10.09 -16.75
N ASN A 26 -0.51 9.30 -15.78
CA ASN A 26 -1.22 8.14 -15.21
C ASN A 26 -1.69 8.44 -13.77
N GLU A 27 -2.39 9.57 -13.59
CA GLU A 27 -2.99 9.94 -12.30
C GLU A 27 -4.40 9.36 -12.14
N ALA A 28 -5.21 9.98 -11.27
CA ALA A 28 -6.61 9.59 -11.05
C ALA A 28 -7.42 9.53 -12.36
N GLN A 29 -7.13 10.41 -13.30
CA GLN A 29 -7.62 10.35 -14.66
C GLN A 29 -6.42 10.35 -15.61
N GLN A 30 -6.41 9.43 -16.59
CA GLN A 30 -5.33 9.35 -17.57
C GLN A 30 -5.54 10.40 -18.67
N PHE A 31 -4.45 11.09 -19.04
CA PHE A 31 -4.47 12.05 -20.14
C PHE A 31 -3.07 12.19 -20.78
N ALA A 32 -3.02 12.62 -22.03
CA ALA A 32 -1.79 13.12 -22.63
C ALA A 32 -1.65 14.58 -22.28
N SER A 33 -0.53 14.97 -21.65
CA SER A 33 -0.16 16.35 -21.39
C SER A 33 0.66 16.87 -22.55
N VAL A 34 0.16 17.89 -23.23
CA VAL A 34 0.86 18.60 -24.31
C VAL A 34 1.31 19.96 -23.78
N GLN A 35 2.61 20.14 -23.62
CA GLN A 35 3.20 21.37 -23.09
C GLN A 35 3.68 22.25 -24.25
N PHE A 36 3.21 23.50 -24.26
CA PHE A 36 3.59 24.52 -25.24
C PHE A 36 4.54 25.55 -24.65
N SER A 37 5.25 26.29 -25.52
CA SER A 37 6.12 27.40 -25.12
C SER A 37 5.35 28.60 -24.55
N ASP A 38 4.09 28.75 -24.96
CA ASP A 38 3.24 29.90 -24.65
C ASP A 38 1.88 29.48 -24.14
N MET A 39 1.19 30.37 -23.46
CA MET A 39 -0.19 30.16 -23.01
C MET A 39 -1.14 29.98 -24.20
N ILE A 40 -1.95 28.96 -24.17
CA ILE A 40 -2.93 28.64 -25.24
C ILE A 40 -4.17 29.53 -25.09
N ALA A 41 -4.68 30.05 -26.22
CA ALA A 41 -5.90 30.83 -26.22
C ALA A 41 -7.09 30.00 -25.74
N VAL A 42 -7.78 30.46 -24.71
CA VAL A 42 -8.93 29.78 -24.11
C VAL A 42 -10.13 29.84 -25.05
N GLY A 43 -10.88 28.74 -25.15
CA GLY A 43 -12.13 28.66 -25.91
C GLY A 43 -11.95 28.36 -27.39
N GLN A 44 -10.73 28.09 -27.88
CA GLN A 44 -10.55 27.55 -29.23
C GLN A 44 -10.93 26.07 -29.31
N ASP A 45 -11.48 25.67 -30.45
CA ASP A 45 -11.74 24.27 -30.74
C ASP A 45 -10.42 23.58 -31.16
N LEU A 46 -10.01 22.55 -30.39
CA LEU A 46 -8.82 21.76 -30.65
C LEU A 46 -9.11 20.45 -31.42
N THR A 47 -10.38 20.22 -31.77
CA THR A 47 -10.81 19.05 -32.53
C THR A 47 -10.10 19.01 -33.89
N GLY A 48 -9.42 17.89 -34.18
CA GLY A 48 -8.63 17.75 -35.40
C GLY A 48 -7.25 18.44 -35.37
N LEU A 49 -6.99 19.36 -34.41
CA LEU A 49 -5.67 19.95 -34.20
C LEU A 49 -4.79 19.10 -33.29
N ILE A 50 -5.39 18.36 -32.34
CA ILE A 50 -4.66 17.37 -31.54
C ILE A 50 -5.41 16.04 -31.68
N SER A 51 -4.64 14.95 -31.83
CA SER A 51 -5.19 13.60 -31.92
C SER A 51 -4.33 12.59 -31.18
N ILE A 52 -4.97 11.53 -30.71
CA ILE A 52 -4.31 10.35 -30.14
C ILE A 52 -4.65 9.16 -31.06
N SER A 53 -3.65 8.40 -31.49
CA SER A 53 -3.83 7.24 -32.37
C SER A 53 -4.82 6.25 -31.75
N GLY A 54 -5.79 5.75 -32.57
CA GLY A 54 -6.79 4.79 -32.13
C GLY A 54 -7.88 5.34 -31.20
N GLN A 55 -7.94 6.67 -30.98
CA GLN A 55 -8.98 7.34 -30.19
C GLN A 55 -9.83 8.25 -31.09
N SER A 56 -11.15 8.04 -31.12
CA SER A 56 -12.09 8.85 -31.93
C SER A 56 -12.74 9.99 -31.13
N ASP A 57 -13.05 9.72 -29.85
CA ASP A 57 -13.75 10.66 -28.98
C ASP A 57 -12.78 11.16 -27.90
N ILE A 58 -12.11 12.26 -28.19
CA ILE A 58 -11.16 12.88 -27.27
C ILE A 58 -11.73 14.22 -26.76
N SER A 59 -11.40 14.56 -25.53
CA SER A 59 -11.78 15.83 -24.93
C SER A 59 -10.54 16.58 -24.44
N PHE A 60 -10.67 17.92 -24.32
CA PHE A 60 -9.55 18.79 -24.04
C PHE A 60 -9.81 19.69 -22.83
N THR A 61 -8.75 19.95 -22.06
CA THR A 61 -8.74 20.98 -21.03
C THR A 61 -7.49 21.82 -21.23
N ILE A 62 -7.67 23.13 -21.42
CA ILE A 62 -6.59 24.11 -21.56
C ILE A 62 -6.28 24.66 -20.16
N ASN A 63 -5.01 24.57 -19.74
CA ASN A 63 -4.52 25.06 -18.47
C ASN A 63 -3.22 25.86 -18.68
N GLY A 64 -3.34 27.15 -18.99
CA GLY A 64 -2.19 27.99 -19.31
C GLY A 64 -1.48 27.53 -20.59
N SER A 65 -0.23 27.09 -20.48
CA SER A 65 0.58 26.53 -21.59
C SER A 65 0.44 25.01 -21.72
N GLU A 66 -0.39 24.35 -20.91
CA GLU A 66 -0.66 22.92 -20.96
C GLU A 66 -2.04 22.65 -21.59
N VAL A 67 -2.09 21.70 -22.53
CA VAL A 67 -3.35 21.10 -22.99
C VAL A 67 -3.39 19.66 -22.51
N LYS A 68 -4.39 19.32 -21.70
CA LYS A 68 -4.70 17.95 -21.28
C LYS A 68 -5.66 17.33 -22.28
N VAL A 69 -5.24 16.20 -22.83
CA VAL A 69 -6.01 15.46 -23.85
C VAL A 69 -6.48 14.14 -23.25
N PHE A 70 -7.78 13.99 -23.08
CA PHE A 70 -8.39 12.81 -22.49
C PHE A 70 -8.94 11.92 -23.59
N GLY A 71 -8.59 10.62 -23.55
CA GLY A 71 -9.14 9.61 -24.45
C GLY A 71 -10.50 9.08 -23.96
N ASN A 72 -11.18 8.35 -24.81
CA ASN A 72 -12.40 7.64 -24.45
C ASN A 72 -12.04 6.32 -23.75
N GLY A 73 -12.34 6.23 -22.44
CA GLY A 73 -12.06 5.08 -21.62
C GLY A 73 -10.62 5.01 -21.10
N LYS A 74 -10.18 3.80 -20.77
CA LYS A 74 -8.84 3.52 -20.25
C LYS A 74 -7.82 3.47 -21.39
N LEU A 75 -6.75 4.23 -21.24
CA LEU A 75 -5.60 4.19 -22.16
C LEU A 75 -4.55 3.22 -21.60
N ASP A 76 -4.08 2.29 -22.43
CA ASP A 76 -3.06 1.31 -22.07
C ASP A 76 -2.15 1.02 -23.26
N GLY A 77 -0.83 0.96 -23.04
CA GLY A 77 0.17 0.74 -24.06
C GLY A 77 0.62 2.01 -24.79
N ASN A 78 1.13 1.83 -26.00
CA ASN A 78 1.75 2.89 -26.80
C ASN A 78 0.74 3.61 -27.68
N TYR A 79 0.77 4.92 -27.61
CA TYR A 79 -0.04 5.81 -28.43
C TYR A 79 0.81 6.88 -29.08
N THR A 80 0.46 7.27 -30.30
CA THR A 80 1.05 8.44 -30.95
C THR A 80 0.12 9.63 -30.76
N VAL A 81 0.65 10.71 -30.19
CA VAL A 81 -0.06 11.99 -30.12
C VAL A 81 0.45 12.87 -31.23
N ASN A 82 -0.45 13.35 -32.07
CA ASN A 82 -0.14 14.30 -33.14
C ASN A 82 -0.75 15.65 -32.79
N VAL A 83 0.05 16.69 -32.91
CA VAL A 83 -0.35 18.11 -32.78
C VAL A 83 -0.14 18.75 -34.14
N ASN A 84 -1.24 19.16 -34.76
CA ASN A 84 -1.23 19.79 -36.07
C ASN A 84 -1.03 21.29 -35.98
N PRO A 85 -0.53 21.97 -37.03
CA PRO A 85 -0.49 23.43 -37.11
C PRO A 85 -1.88 24.02 -36.98
N GLY A 86 -1.96 25.26 -36.48
CA GLY A 86 -3.22 26.00 -36.40
C GLY A 86 -3.67 26.37 -34.99
N ILE A 87 -3.09 25.78 -33.94
CA ILE A 87 -3.35 26.16 -32.54
C ILE A 87 -2.87 27.61 -32.32
N LYS A 88 -3.65 28.38 -31.57
CA LYS A 88 -3.33 29.79 -31.26
C LYS A 88 -2.94 29.97 -29.80
N ASN A 89 -1.90 30.78 -29.58
CA ASN A 89 -1.55 31.25 -28.25
C ASN A 89 -2.41 32.48 -27.84
N THR A 90 -2.24 32.96 -26.61
CA THR A 90 -3.00 34.11 -26.09
C THR A 90 -2.69 35.43 -26.79
N TRP A 91 -1.56 35.54 -27.50
CA TRP A 91 -1.15 36.73 -28.25
C TRP A 91 -1.58 36.71 -29.72
N GLY A 92 -2.18 35.58 -30.17
CA GLY A 92 -2.68 35.44 -31.52
C GLY A 92 -1.70 34.75 -32.50
N ASP A 93 -0.51 34.35 -32.03
CA ASP A 93 0.43 33.60 -32.86
C ASP A 93 -0.12 32.22 -33.10
N VAL A 94 0.15 31.68 -34.26
CA VAL A 94 -0.34 30.36 -34.71
C VAL A 94 0.79 29.36 -34.72
N LEU A 95 0.54 28.18 -34.17
CA LEU A 95 1.52 27.05 -34.26
C LEU A 95 1.76 26.73 -35.74
N ALA A 96 2.99 27.03 -36.20
CA ALA A 96 3.36 26.88 -37.60
C ALA A 96 3.74 25.44 -37.96
N ASN A 97 4.38 24.72 -37.06
CA ASN A 97 4.89 23.37 -37.30
C ASN A 97 4.14 22.34 -36.45
N GLY A 98 3.77 21.23 -37.09
CA GLY A 98 3.20 20.08 -36.36
C GLY A 98 4.25 19.39 -35.48
N PHE A 99 3.76 18.68 -34.49
CA PHE A 99 4.58 17.88 -33.58
C PHE A 99 3.97 16.50 -33.42
N SER A 100 4.79 15.44 -33.37
CA SER A 100 4.35 14.07 -33.15
C SER A 100 5.24 13.42 -32.10
N SER A 101 4.64 12.74 -31.14
CA SER A 101 5.35 12.04 -30.08
C SER A 101 4.68 10.72 -29.75
N ASN A 102 5.49 9.71 -29.51
CA ASN A 102 5.03 8.45 -28.95
C ASN A 102 5.04 8.54 -27.44
N ILE A 103 3.91 8.25 -26.81
CA ILE A 103 3.74 8.19 -25.37
C ILE A 103 3.25 6.81 -24.96
N ASN A 104 3.57 6.41 -23.73
CA ASN A 104 3.15 5.13 -23.18
C ASN A 104 2.27 5.34 -21.93
N PHE A 105 1.04 4.83 -21.99
CA PHE A 105 0.16 4.73 -20.85
C PHE A 105 0.36 3.36 -20.20
N GLN A 106 0.97 3.33 -19.03
CA GLN A 106 1.17 2.09 -18.31
C GLN A 106 -0.09 1.69 -17.55
N ASN A 107 -0.48 0.44 -17.70
CA ASN A 107 -1.51 -0.15 -16.87
C ASN A 107 -0.99 -0.24 -15.42
N ARG A 108 -1.76 0.23 -14.44
CA ARG A 108 -1.36 0.18 -13.03
C ARG A 108 -1.33 -1.27 -12.56
N MET A 109 -0.23 -1.65 -11.92
CA MET A 109 -0.09 -2.99 -11.37
C MET A 109 -1.05 -3.18 -10.19
N PRO A 110 -1.66 -4.37 -10.03
CA PRO A 110 -2.43 -4.73 -8.85
C PRO A 110 -1.60 -4.55 -7.58
N SER A 111 -2.16 -3.86 -6.60
CA SER A 111 -1.42 -3.62 -5.35
C SER A 111 -2.34 -3.32 -4.18
N VAL A 112 -1.84 -3.62 -2.97
CA VAL A 112 -2.45 -3.22 -1.71
C VAL A 112 -1.41 -2.54 -0.83
N LYS A 113 -1.85 -1.57 -0.03
CA LYS A 113 -0.97 -0.89 0.92
C LYS A 113 -1.76 -0.45 2.15
N ILE A 114 -1.26 -0.78 3.32
CA ILE A 114 -1.82 -0.32 4.59
C ILE A 114 -1.29 1.08 4.91
N HIS A 115 -2.19 2.01 5.22
CA HIS A 115 -1.85 3.39 5.57
C HIS A 115 -1.54 3.57 7.05
N GLY A 116 -0.72 4.59 7.33
CA GLY A 116 -0.30 4.97 8.66
C GLY A 116 1.01 4.30 9.08
N LYS A 117 1.54 4.75 10.21
CA LYS A 117 2.76 4.21 10.84
C LYS A 117 2.45 3.89 12.30
N GLY A 118 3.16 2.91 12.85
CA GLY A 118 3.01 2.50 14.24
C GLY A 118 2.21 1.21 14.41
N ASN A 119 2.50 0.54 15.51
CA ASN A 119 1.98 -0.80 15.84
C ASN A 119 1.00 -0.75 17.03
N ILE A 120 0.68 0.43 17.55
CA ILE A 120 -0.26 0.59 18.66
C ILE A 120 -1.50 1.30 18.11
N LEU A 121 -2.65 0.64 18.21
CA LEU A 121 -3.94 1.26 17.95
C LEU A 121 -4.70 1.41 19.25
N PRO A 122 -5.01 2.65 19.64
CA PRO A 122 -5.84 2.89 20.82
C PRO A 122 -7.21 2.24 20.65
N ASN A 123 -7.69 1.61 21.70
CA ASN A 123 -9.05 1.07 21.73
C ASN A 123 -10.05 2.21 21.95
N SER A 124 -10.35 2.94 20.90
CA SER A 124 -11.35 4.03 20.88
C SER A 124 -12.78 3.55 20.61
N GLY A 125 -13.02 2.23 20.72
CA GLY A 125 -14.31 1.62 20.43
C GLY A 125 -14.48 1.12 19.01
N ARG A 126 -13.54 1.40 18.09
CA ARG A 126 -13.49 0.83 16.72
C ARG A 126 -12.05 0.73 16.25
N LEU A 127 -11.62 -0.51 16.00
CA LEU A 127 -10.30 -0.79 15.46
C LEU A 127 -10.37 -0.79 13.92
N VAL A 128 -10.07 0.34 13.32
CA VAL A 128 -10.15 0.53 11.88
C VAL A 128 -8.76 0.67 11.28
N LEU A 129 -8.45 -0.17 10.29
CA LEU A 129 -7.19 -0.16 9.55
C LEU A 129 -7.43 0.38 8.13
N PRO A 130 -6.97 1.61 7.81
CA PRO A 130 -7.10 2.14 6.46
C PRO A 130 -6.09 1.50 5.52
N PHE A 131 -6.55 1.15 4.32
CA PHE A 131 -5.69 0.62 3.26
C PHE A 131 -6.10 1.17 1.89
N GLU A 132 -5.19 1.11 0.93
CA GLU A 132 -5.46 1.40 -0.48
C GLU A 132 -5.32 0.15 -1.32
N SER A 133 -6.07 0.09 -2.41
CA SER A 133 -6.01 -0.96 -3.42
C SER A 133 -6.05 -0.36 -4.82
N ILE A 134 -5.40 -1.02 -5.77
CA ILE A 134 -5.38 -0.68 -7.19
C ILE A 134 -5.56 -1.97 -7.99
N ASN A 135 -6.41 -1.94 -9.02
CA ASN A 135 -6.63 -3.05 -9.95
C ASN A 135 -7.01 -4.38 -9.31
N LEU A 136 -7.80 -4.35 -8.22
CA LEU A 136 -8.28 -5.53 -7.52
C LEU A 136 -9.77 -5.42 -7.24
N ASN A 137 -10.53 -6.50 -7.47
CA ASN A 137 -11.96 -6.58 -7.13
C ASN A 137 -12.21 -7.19 -5.73
N ALA A 138 -11.20 -7.85 -5.15
CA ALA A 138 -11.24 -8.42 -3.81
C ALA A 138 -9.84 -8.47 -3.20
N VAL A 139 -9.79 -8.69 -1.89
CA VAL A 139 -8.56 -8.96 -1.12
C VAL A 139 -8.84 -10.03 -0.08
N ASP A 140 -7.81 -10.81 0.28
CA ASP A 140 -7.86 -11.76 1.38
C ASP A 140 -7.37 -11.10 2.67
N ILE A 141 -8.17 -11.20 3.71
CA ILE A 141 -7.86 -10.72 5.05
C ILE A 141 -7.49 -11.92 5.92
N SER A 142 -6.30 -11.89 6.47
CA SER A 142 -5.83 -12.86 7.46
C SER A 142 -5.44 -12.15 8.74
N ILE A 143 -5.91 -12.64 9.89
CA ILE A 143 -5.55 -12.11 11.20
C ILE A 143 -5.02 -13.24 12.08
N ILE A 144 -3.79 -13.05 12.52
CA ILE A 144 -3.11 -13.93 13.50
C ILE A 144 -3.08 -13.18 14.84
N LYS A 145 -3.51 -13.84 15.91
CA LYS A 145 -3.50 -13.31 17.28
C LYS A 145 -2.31 -13.86 18.04
N ILE A 146 -1.45 -12.98 18.53
CA ILE A 146 -0.46 -13.26 19.56
C ILE A 146 -1.13 -12.96 20.90
N PHE A 147 -1.30 -14.00 21.72
CA PHE A 147 -1.99 -13.89 22.98
C PHE A 147 -1.21 -13.01 23.96
N GLU A 148 -1.93 -12.27 24.82
CA GLU A 148 -1.33 -11.38 25.82
C GLU A 148 -0.22 -12.04 26.63
N ASN A 149 -0.45 -13.25 27.14
CA ASN A 149 0.52 -14.01 27.90
C ASN A 149 1.76 -14.45 27.10
N ASN A 150 1.66 -14.47 25.77
CA ASN A 150 2.75 -14.83 24.85
C ASN A 150 3.51 -13.60 24.33
N VAL A 151 3.02 -12.37 24.57
CA VAL A 151 3.69 -11.15 24.12
C VAL A 151 5.12 -11.04 24.64
N PRO A 152 5.43 -11.34 25.92
CA PRO A 152 6.83 -11.33 26.39
C PRO A 152 7.72 -12.34 25.66
N GLN A 153 7.20 -13.50 25.25
CA GLN A 153 7.95 -14.48 24.48
C GLN A 153 8.14 -14.02 23.04
N PHE A 154 7.11 -13.44 22.44
CA PHE A 154 7.20 -12.86 21.11
C PHE A 154 8.29 -11.77 21.04
N LEU A 155 8.37 -10.90 22.05
CA LEU A 155 9.33 -9.79 22.12
C LEU A 155 10.78 -10.24 22.42
N GLN A 156 11.02 -11.54 22.69
CA GLN A 156 12.39 -12.06 22.79
C GLN A 156 13.08 -12.15 21.42
N GLU A 157 12.31 -12.43 20.36
CA GLU A 157 12.80 -12.63 18.98
C GLU A 157 12.37 -11.50 18.03
N ASN A 158 11.44 -10.65 18.46
CA ASN A 158 10.79 -9.66 17.61
C ASN A 158 10.74 -8.30 18.29
N ASP A 159 10.66 -7.25 17.48
CA ASP A 159 10.03 -6.00 17.88
C ASP A 159 8.50 -6.08 17.72
N LEU A 160 7.77 -5.01 18.04
CA LEU A 160 6.32 -4.97 17.88
C LEU A 160 5.85 -5.20 16.43
N GLY A 161 6.71 -4.95 15.44
CA GLY A 161 6.42 -5.14 14.02
C GLY A 161 6.91 -6.48 13.45
N GLY A 162 7.61 -7.28 14.26
CA GLY A 162 8.26 -8.51 13.80
C GLY A 162 7.30 -9.65 13.46
N ASN A 163 7.83 -10.70 12.85
CA ASN A 163 7.05 -11.84 12.38
C ASN A 163 7.76 -13.20 12.52
N ASN A 164 8.86 -13.25 13.29
CA ASN A 164 9.63 -14.47 13.50
C ASN A 164 8.89 -15.41 14.45
N GLU A 165 8.93 -16.72 14.15
CA GLU A 165 8.44 -17.80 15.00
C GLU A 165 6.98 -17.65 15.50
N LEU A 166 6.10 -17.05 14.67
CA LEU A 166 4.72 -16.78 15.07
C LEU A 166 3.92 -18.04 15.44
N ARG A 167 4.19 -19.17 14.77
CA ARG A 167 3.51 -20.45 15.05
C ARG A 167 3.64 -20.87 16.52
N ARG A 168 4.69 -20.42 17.22
CA ARG A 168 4.93 -20.78 18.64
C ARG A 168 4.14 -19.95 19.65
N VAL A 169 3.71 -18.75 19.26
CA VAL A 169 3.14 -17.76 20.18
C VAL A 169 1.76 -17.27 19.78
N ALA A 170 1.32 -17.64 18.59
CA ALA A 170 0.13 -17.06 17.97
C ALA A 170 -0.77 -18.12 17.34
N LYS A 171 -2.01 -17.71 17.07
CA LYS A 171 -3.01 -18.54 16.38
C LYS A 171 -3.69 -17.72 15.27
N PRO A 172 -3.93 -18.30 14.09
CA PRO A 172 -4.79 -17.72 13.07
C PRO A 172 -6.24 -17.72 13.59
N ILE A 173 -6.91 -16.58 13.51
CA ILE A 173 -8.26 -16.41 14.05
C ILE A 173 -9.27 -15.90 13.05
N VAL A 174 -8.79 -15.30 11.95
CA VAL A 174 -9.64 -14.80 10.86
C VAL A 174 -8.98 -15.11 9.54
N GLN A 175 -9.75 -15.68 8.62
CA GLN A 175 -9.43 -15.82 7.20
C GLN A 175 -10.71 -15.49 6.42
N LYS A 176 -10.73 -14.39 5.69
CA LYS A 176 -11.90 -13.92 4.95
C LYS A 176 -11.51 -13.20 3.68
N THR A 177 -12.29 -13.38 2.63
CA THR A 177 -12.21 -12.56 1.42
C THR A 177 -13.12 -11.33 1.59
N LEU A 178 -12.56 -10.16 1.33
CA LEU A 178 -13.27 -8.89 1.32
C LEU A 178 -13.47 -8.44 -0.13
N ARG A 179 -14.72 -8.35 -0.57
CA ARG A 179 -15.07 -7.78 -1.88
C ARG A 179 -14.88 -6.27 -1.85
N LEU A 180 -14.27 -5.73 -2.90
CA LEU A 180 -14.03 -4.30 -3.07
C LEU A 180 -14.96 -3.70 -4.13
N ASP A 181 -15.64 -4.53 -4.89
CA ASP A 181 -16.54 -4.18 -6.00
C ASP A 181 -18.02 -4.12 -5.60
N ASP A 182 -18.34 -4.13 -4.33
CA ASP A 182 -19.71 -4.00 -3.82
C ASP A 182 -20.31 -2.62 -4.17
N ASP A 183 -19.50 -1.56 -4.09
CA ASP A 183 -19.86 -0.23 -4.58
C ASP A 183 -19.48 -0.09 -6.05
N LYS A 184 -20.48 -0.23 -6.93
CA LYS A 184 -20.31 -0.14 -8.39
C LYS A 184 -19.95 1.26 -8.89
N THR A 185 -19.96 2.28 -8.04
CA THR A 185 -19.55 3.64 -8.42
C THR A 185 -18.02 3.83 -8.34
N LEU A 186 -17.31 2.92 -7.69
CA LEU A 186 -15.86 2.98 -7.56
C LEU A 186 -15.15 2.48 -8.83
N ASP A 187 -14.21 3.25 -9.32
CA ASP A 187 -13.29 2.83 -10.38
C ASP A 187 -12.09 2.10 -9.78
N LEU A 188 -12.17 0.78 -9.67
CA LEU A 188 -11.13 -0.06 -9.05
C LEU A 188 -9.83 -0.12 -9.85
N HIS A 189 -9.80 0.36 -11.09
CA HIS A 189 -8.56 0.53 -11.86
C HIS A 189 -7.69 1.68 -11.34
N LYS A 190 -8.28 2.55 -10.54
CA LYS A 190 -7.60 3.66 -9.86
C LYS A 190 -7.30 3.29 -8.42
N LYS A 191 -6.46 4.10 -7.80
CA LYS A 191 -6.20 4.07 -6.37
C LYS A 191 -7.51 4.35 -5.63
N GLN A 192 -7.97 3.39 -4.85
CA GLN A 192 -9.13 3.50 -3.97
C GLN A 192 -8.73 3.29 -2.52
N HIS A 193 -9.39 4.02 -1.63
CA HIS A 193 -9.15 3.95 -0.20
C HIS A 193 -10.29 3.20 0.48
N PHE A 194 -9.91 2.21 1.28
CA PHE A 194 -10.82 1.35 2.02
C PHE A 194 -10.50 1.40 3.52
N SER A 195 -11.45 0.96 4.31
CA SER A 195 -11.30 0.86 5.76
C SER A 195 -11.68 -0.54 6.21
N LEU A 196 -10.72 -1.27 6.76
CA LEU A 196 -10.95 -2.56 7.37
C LEU A 196 -11.33 -2.36 8.84
N ASP A 197 -12.59 -2.59 9.17
CA ASP A 197 -13.11 -2.57 10.53
C ASP A 197 -12.88 -3.95 11.17
N ILE A 198 -11.83 -4.05 11.98
CA ILE A 198 -11.38 -5.31 12.58
C ILE A 198 -12.43 -5.83 13.59
N ASP A 199 -13.14 -4.94 14.27
CA ASP A 199 -14.16 -5.31 15.27
C ASP A 199 -15.38 -6.04 14.65
N LYS A 200 -15.55 -5.95 13.32
CA LYS A 200 -16.54 -6.76 12.60
C LYS A 200 -16.17 -8.25 12.51
N TYR A 201 -14.89 -8.56 12.61
CA TYR A 201 -14.39 -9.92 12.45
C TYR A 201 -14.06 -10.61 13.77
N LEU A 202 -13.67 -9.83 14.77
CA LEU A 202 -13.31 -10.36 16.08
C LEU A 202 -13.50 -9.31 17.19
N LYS A 203 -13.68 -9.79 18.40
CA LYS A 203 -13.62 -8.94 19.60
C LYS A 203 -12.16 -8.81 20.03
N THR A 204 -11.65 -7.60 20.00
CA THR A 204 -10.26 -7.34 20.39
C THR A 204 -10.06 -7.47 21.89
N GLU A 205 -8.97 -8.11 22.29
CA GLU A 205 -8.55 -8.24 23.68
C GLU A 205 -7.40 -7.29 23.95
N GLN A 206 -7.47 -6.59 25.07
CA GLN A 206 -6.46 -5.61 25.46
C GLN A 206 -5.13 -6.32 25.77
N GLY A 207 -4.02 -5.78 25.27
CA GLY A 207 -2.70 -6.35 25.47
C GLY A 207 -2.30 -7.45 24.48
N ALA A 208 -3.23 -7.98 23.67
CA ALA A 208 -2.91 -8.89 22.58
C ALA A 208 -2.39 -8.15 21.36
N ILE A 209 -1.55 -8.81 20.57
CA ILE A 209 -1.07 -8.29 19.28
C ILE A 209 -1.80 -9.03 18.16
N TYR A 210 -2.34 -8.28 17.21
CA TYR A 210 -3.01 -8.80 16.02
C TYR A 210 -2.18 -8.50 14.79
N LYS A 211 -1.65 -9.55 14.14
CA LYS A 211 -1.02 -9.38 12.83
C LYS A 211 -2.10 -9.46 11.76
N VAL A 212 -2.41 -8.31 11.18
CA VAL A 212 -3.35 -8.19 10.06
C VAL A 212 -2.55 -8.23 8.76
N THR A 213 -2.92 -9.14 7.87
CA THR A 213 -2.36 -9.27 6.53
C THR A 213 -3.47 -9.06 5.51
N ILE A 214 -3.21 -8.24 4.50
CA ILE A 214 -4.06 -8.02 3.34
C ILE A 214 -3.31 -8.56 2.14
N GLY A 215 -3.79 -9.67 1.60
CA GLY A 215 -3.23 -10.35 0.45
C GLY A 215 -4.15 -10.22 -0.78
N PHE A 216 -3.65 -10.63 -1.92
CA PHE A 216 -4.45 -10.73 -3.14
C PHE A 216 -3.94 -11.84 -4.04
N ARG A 217 -4.82 -12.36 -4.90
CA ARG A 217 -4.59 -13.49 -5.79
C ARG A 217 -4.82 -13.08 -7.25
N PRO A 218 -4.35 -13.87 -8.24
CA PRO A 218 -4.59 -13.62 -9.67
C PRO A 218 -6.07 -13.40 -10.00
N GLU A 219 -6.97 -14.19 -9.39
CA GLU A 219 -8.42 -14.16 -9.65
C GLU A 219 -9.08 -12.82 -9.26
N TYR A 220 -8.44 -12.04 -8.38
CA TYR A 220 -8.93 -10.73 -7.96
C TYR A 220 -8.43 -9.59 -8.84
N SER A 221 -7.52 -9.91 -9.75
CA SER A 221 -6.86 -8.92 -10.60
C SER A 221 -7.79 -8.39 -11.67
N LEU A 222 -7.81 -7.08 -11.81
CA LEU A 222 -8.44 -6.36 -12.92
C LEU A 222 -7.39 -5.90 -13.95
N TYR A 223 -6.15 -6.36 -13.80
CA TYR A 223 -5.08 -6.06 -14.73
C TYR A 223 -5.33 -6.79 -16.06
N GLN A 224 -5.38 -6.04 -17.16
CA GLN A 224 -5.50 -6.59 -18.50
C GLN A 224 -4.13 -6.58 -19.16
N SER A 225 -3.59 -7.76 -19.45
CA SER A 225 -2.37 -7.88 -20.25
C SER A 225 -2.66 -7.52 -21.71
N THR A 226 -1.80 -6.71 -22.31
CA THR A 226 -1.83 -6.44 -23.76
C THR A 226 -1.06 -7.49 -24.56
N ASP A 227 -0.33 -8.38 -23.88
CA ASP A 227 0.48 -9.42 -24.52
C ASP A 227 -0.36 -10.67 -24.75
N THR A 228 -0.77 -10.89 -26.03
CA THR A 228 -1.47 -12.10 -26.46
C THR A 228 -0.64 -13.38 -26.26
N ALA A 229 0.70 -13.26 -26.14
CA ALA A 229 1.59 -14.39 -25.83
C ALA A 229 1.51 -14.83 -24.35
N ALA A 230 1.12 -13.93 -23.45
CA ALA A 230 1.00 -14.25 -22.03
C ALA A 230 -0.27 -15.07 -21.73
N THR A 231 -1.34 -14.88 -22.52
CA THR A 231 -2.60 -15.64 -22.39
C THR A 231 -2.45 -17.11 -22.82
N ALA A 232 -1.58 -17.40 -23.79
CA ALA A 232 -1.33 -18.78 -24.26
C ALA A 232 -0.49 -19.61 -23.27
N ALA A 233 0.33 -18.96 -22.43
CA ALA A 233 1.13 -19.64 -21.41
C ALA A 233 0.32 -20.01 -20.14
N THR A 234 -0.93 -19.57 -20.05
CA THR A 234 -1.83 -19.84 -18.91
C THR A 234 -2.58 -21.17 -19.09
N GLU A 235 -2.57 -21.75 -20.28
CA GLU A 235 -3.34 -22.99 -20.59
C GLU A 235 -2.52 -24.29 -20.42
N GLU A 236 -1.22 -24.26 -20.18
CA GLU A 236 -0.37 -25.47 -20.18
C GLU A 236 0.02 -26.03 -18.79
N SER A 237 -0.61 -25.60 -17.71
CA SER A 237 -0.45 -26.32 -16.43
C SER A 237 -1.78 -26.39 -15.67
N GLU A 238 -2.65 -27.34 -16.10
CA GLU A 238 -3.67 -27.94 -15.22
C GLU A 238 -2.98 -28.82 -14.14
N GLY A 239 -2.08 -28.22 -13.35
CA GLY A 239 -1.71 -28.74 -12.06
C GLY A 239 -2.67 -28.14 -11.05
N GLU A 240 -3.33 -28.98 -10.25
CA GLU A 240 -4.27 -28.65 -9.21
C GLU A 240 -3.81 -27.38 -8.47
N GLU A 241 -4.63 -26.32 -8.57
CA GLU A 241 -4.36 -25.02 -7.94
C GLU A 241 -4.39 -25.20 -6.43
N TYR A 242 -3.23 -25.18 -5.80
CA TYR A 242 -3.09 -25.19 -4.34
C TYR A 242 -3.35 -23.79 -3.74
N TYR A 243 -4.37 -23.11 -4.25
CA TYR A 243 -5.05 -22.05 -3.53
C TYR A 243 -6.26 -22.69 -2.87
N GLY A 244 -6.06 -23.24 -1.67
CA GLY A 244 -7.17 -23.78 -0.89
C GLY A 244 -8.26 -22.73 -0.75
N ASP A 245 -9.46 -23.10 -1.16
CA ASP A 245 -10.68 -22.30 -1.00
C ASP A 245 -10.77 -21.86 0.47
N TYR A 246 -10.87 -20.55 0.70
CA TYR A 246 -11.06 -19.99 2.03
C TYR A 246 -12.45 -20.33 2.62
N GLU A 247 -13.36 -20.85 1.80
CA GLU A 247 -14.67 -21.34 2.22
C GLU A 247 -14.76 -22.88 2.07
N GLY A 248 -14.50 -23.58 3.17
CA GLY A 248 -15.02 -24.94 3.36
C GLY A 248 -14.30 -26.07 2.65
N SER A 249 -12.98 -26.15 2.70
CA SER A 249 -12.29 -27.41 2.39
C SER A 249 -12.62 -28.42 3.47
N ASN A 250 -13.46 -29.41 3.14
CA ASN A 250 -13.61 -30.67 3.88
C ASN A 250 -12.29 -31.44 3.79
N ASN A 251 -11.27 -30.97 4.53
CA ASN A 251 -10.00 -31.68 4.64
C ASN A 251 -10.15 -32.85 5.61
N ASN A 252 -10.08 -34.05 5.06
CA ASN A 252 -9.99 -35.31 5.82
C ASN A 252 -8.78 -35.27 6.79
N GLY A 253 -8.97 -34.72 8.00
CA GLY A 253 -8.09 -35.00 9.14
C GLY A 253 -6.86 -34.08 9.30
N VAL A 254 -6.64 -33.05 8.50
CA VAL A 254 -5.62 -32.02 8.77
C VAL A 254 -6.25 -30.91 9.62
N ASP A 255 -5.58 -30.53 10.72
CA ASP A 255 -6.00 -29.42 11.55
C ASP A 255 -5.98 -28.13 10.70
N GLU A 256 -7.06 -27.34 10.71
CA GLU A 256 -7.17 -26.08 9.96
C GLU A 256 -6.02 -25.12 10.28
N ASP A 257 -5.54 -25.13 11.52
CA ASP A 257 -4.41 -24.33 11.96
C ASP A 257 -3.09 -24.79 11.29
N ASP A 258 -2.86 -26.10 11.17
CA ASP A 258 -1.68 -26.63 10.50
C ASP A 258 -1.70 -26.33 9.00
N ALA A 259 -2.82 -26.49 8.34
CA ALA A 259 -2.98 -26.11 6.93
C ALA A 259 -2.76 -24.62 6.69
N PHE A 260 -3.17 -23.76 7.64
CA PHE A 260 -2.87 -22.32 7.59
C PHE A 260 -1.37 -22.08 7.67
N TRP A 261 -0.68 -22.68 8.64
CA TRP A 261 0.74 -22.45 8.85
C TRP A 261 1.59 -22.94 7.70
N GLU A 262 1.25 -24.09 7.10
CA GLU A 262 1.92 -24.56 5.89
C GLU A 262 1.83 -23.56 4.75
N ARG A 263 0.63 -22.98 4.50
CA ARG A 263 0.46 -21.92 3.52
C ARG A 263 1.17 -20.60 3.92
N TYR A 264 1.14 -20.29 5.21
CA TYR A 264 1.81 -19.11 5.74
C TYR A 264 3.32 -19.17 5.56
N ASP A 265 3.94 -20.35 5.75
CA ASP A 265 5.37 -20.56 5.59
C ASP A 265 5.78 -20.71 4.12
N SER A 266 4.85 -21.04 3.22
CA SER A 266 5.10 -21.10 1.76
C SER A 266 5.24 -19.69 1.18
N TYR A 267 6.46 -19.32 0.76
CA TYR A 267 6.74 -17.97 0.27
C TYR A 267 6.20 -17.71 -1.14
N TYR A 268 6.15 -18.71 -1.98
CA TYR A 268 5.88 -18.56 -3.41
C TYR A 268 4.78 -19.50 -3.88
N PRO A 269 3.96 -19.09 -4.86
CA PRO A 269 2.95 -19.95 -5.47
C PRO A 269 3.61 -21.11 -6.24
N PHE A 270 2.86 -22.18 -6.42
CA PHE A 270 3.32 -23.32 -7.22
C PHE A 270 3.66 -22.86 -8.65
N GLY A 271 4.80 -23.33 -9.20
CA GLY A 271 5.28 -22.90 -10.51
C GLY A 271 5.86 -21.48 -10.54
N TYR A 272 6.26 -20.94 -9.41
CA TYR A 272 6.86 -19.61 -9.32
C TYR A 272 8.09 -19.47 -10.23
N ASN A 273 8.06 -18.44 -11.09
CA ASN A 273 9.16 -18.06 -11.94
C ASN A 273 9.72 -16.70 -11.52
N TRP A 274 10.93 -16.67 -11.03
CA TRP A 274 11.61 -15.45 -10.55
C TRP A 274 11.70 -14.36 -11.62
N GLU A 275 11.92 -14.70 -12.89
CA GLU A 275 12.06 -13.74 -14.00
C GLU A 275 10.74 -12.99 -14.27
N ARG A 276 9.59 -13.63 -13.94
CA ARG A 276 8.25 -13.07 -14.16
C ARG A 276 7.60 -12.52 -12.89
N ARG A 277 8.35 -12.35 -11.80
CA ARG A 277 7.81 -11.86 -10.52
C ARG A 277 7.27 -10.43 -10.56
N ASP A 278 7.71 -9.64 -11.54
CA ASP A 278 7.30 -8.24 -11.74
C ASP A 278 6.26 -8.07 -12.86
N ASP A 279 5.82 -9.16 -13.47
CA ASP A 279 4.84 -9.20 -14.56
C ASP A 279 3.45 -9.53 -14.00
N PRO A 280 2.49 -8.56 -13.94
CA PRO A 280 1.15 -8.80 -13.41
C PRO A 280 0.30 -9.78 -14.25
N ALA A 281 0.73 -10.12 -15.46
CA ALA A 281 0.12 -11.18 -16.26
C ALA A 281 0.54 -12.59 -15.82
N SER A 282 1.58 -12.69 -14.97
CA SER A 282 2.11 -13.96 -14.47
C SER A 282 1.58 -14.25 -13.05
N LYS A 283 1.25 -15.53 -12.77
CA LYS A 283 0.95 -16.01 -11.41
C LYS A 283 2.06 -15.67 -10.40
N SER A 284 3.32 -15.60 -10.85
CA SER A 284 4.49 -15.28 -10.03
C SER A 284 4.47 -13.87 -9.42
N TYR A 285 3.71 -12.94 -10.01
CA TYR A 285 3.51 -11.60 -9.46
C TYR A 285 2.76 -11.63 -8.13
N TYR A 286 1.80 -12.56 -7.96
CA TYR A 286 0.86 -12.64 -6.84
C TYR A 286 1.45 -13.44 -5.66
N ASN A 287 2.63 -13.05 -5.23
CA ASN A 287 3.35 -13.66 -4.11
C ASN A 287 3.25 -12.81 -2.83
N LYS A 288 3.71 -13.36 -1.71
CA LYS A 288 3.59 -12.73 -0.39
C LYS A 288 4.38 -11.43 -0.23
N ASP A 289 5.43 -11.20 -1.02
CA ASP A 289 6.23 -9.96 -0.95
C ASP A 289 5.40 -8.73 -1.36
N ARG A 290 4.28 -8.96 -2.06
CA ARG A 290 3.35 -7.90 -2.49
C ARG A 290 2.17 -7.70 -1.55
N TRP A 291 2.05 -8.54 -0.52
CA TRP A 291 1.00 -8.39 0.48
C TRP A 291 1.37 -7.32 1.49
N ALA A 292 0.36 -6.67 2.03
CA ALA A 292 0.55 -5.67 3.07
C ALA A 292 0.23 -6.29 4.44
N SER A 293 1.13 -6.14 5.42
CA SER A 293 0.87 -6.63 6.76
C SER A 293 1.25 -5.61 7.82
N ARG A 294 0.55 -5.68 8.97
CA ARG A 294 0.83 -4.85 10.14
C ARG A 294 0.46 -5.57 11.42
N ASN A 295 1.35 -5.49 12.40
CA ASN A 295 1.05 -5.88 13.77
C ASN A 295 0.38 -4.72 14.48
N ILE A 296 -0.71 -5.01 15.21
CA ILE A 296 -1.51 -4.04 15.93
C ILE A 296 -1.59 -4.52 17.38
N LEU A 297 -1.00 -3.77 18.30
CA LEU A 297 -1.22 -3.92 19.74
C LEU A 297 -2.45 -3.09 20.11
N ALA A 298 -3.51 -3.77 20.55
CA ALA A 298 -4.71 -3.10 21.06
C ALA A 298 -4.45 -2.63 22.50
N SER A 299 -4.10 -1.36 22.68
CA SER A 299 -3.77 -0.81 23.98
C SER A 299 -4.03 0.69 24.06
N ASN A 300 -4.56 1.14 25.19
CA ASN A 300 -4.64 2.56 25.53
C ASN A 300 -3.46 3.03 26.36
N ILE A 301 -2.52 2.14 26.69
CA ILE A 301 -1.37 2.44 27.54
C ILE A 301 -0.21 2.88 26.66
N GLY A 302 0.23 4.11 26.85
CA GLY A 302 1.51 4.63 26.36
C GLY A 302 2.57 4.44 27.44
N LEU A 303 3.70 3.83 27.09
CA LEU A 303 4.79 3.57 28.00
C LEU A 303 6.09 4.11 27.42
N THR A 304 6.80 4.90 28.23
CA THR A 304 8.16 5.36 27.94
C THR A 304 9.06 5.01 29.11
N ALA A 305 10.14 4.28 28.86
CA ALA A 305 11.10 3.89 29.88
C ALA A 305 12.49 4.46 29.60
N LYS A 306 13.12 5.01 30.62
CA LYS A 306 14.51 5.56 30.58
C LYS A 306 15.32 5.00 31.69
N ARG A 307 16.45 4.37 31.36
CA ARG A 307 17.42 3.85 32.33
C ARG A 307 18.40 4.93 32.74
N GLY A 308 18.61 5.08 34.05
CA GLY A 308 19.67 5.87 34.66
C GLY A 308 21.00 5.13 34.73
N ASN A 309 22.09 5.86 34.98
CA ASN A 309 23.44 5.29 35.18
C ASN A 309 23.60 4.61 36.56
N ASP A 310 22.70 4.89 37.48
CA ASP A 310 22.63 4.41 38.87
C ASP A 310 21.83 3.11 39.06
N ASN A 311 21.55 2.39 37.95
CA ASN A 311 20.63 1.26 37.88
C ASN A 311 19.15 1.60 38.17
N SER A 312 18.77 2.85 38.17
CA SER A 312 17.37 3.25 38.21
C SER A 312 16.70 3.06 36.80
N LEU A 313 15.42 2.79 36.83
CA LEU A 313 14.56 2.81 35.64
C LEU A 313 13.37 3.73 35.91
N MET A 314 13.32 4.84 35.21
CA MET A 314 12.16 5.71 35.25
C MET A 314 11.18 5.28 34.13
N VAL A 315 9.94 5.03 34.49
CA VAL A 315 8.87 4.65 33.54
C VAL A 315 7.76 5.69 33.66
N ALA A 316 7.40 6.27 32.52
CA ALA A 316 6.22 7.14 32.39
C ALA A 316 5.10 6.34 31.72
N VAL A 317 3.92 6.36 32.32
CA VAL A 317 2.71 5.68 31.84
C VAL A 317 1.60 6.70 31.64
N SER A 318 1.08 6.77 30.42
CA SER A 318 -0.02 7.68 30.06
C SER A 318 -1.07 6.99 29.23
N ASN A 319 -2.27 7.52 29.25
CA ASN A 319 -3.34 7.10 28.33
C ASN A 319 -3.09 7.74 26.96
N ILE A 320 -2.95 6.93 25.92
CA ILE A 320 -2.64 7.40 24.54
C ILE A 320 -3.77 8.27 23.98
N LEU A 321 -5.03 8.02 24.37
CA LEU A 321 -6.18 8.77 23.86
C LEU A 321 -6.34 10.14 24.53
N THR A 322 -6.15 10.21 25.86
CA THR A 322 -6.40 11.44 26.64
C THR A 322 -5.12 12.20 26.95
N THR A 323 -3.95 11.57 26.75
CA THR A 323 -2.63 12.08 27.17
C THR A 323 -2.47 12.24 28.70
N GLU A 324 -3.46 11.82 29.47
CA GLU A 324 -3.42 11.90 30.93
C GLU A 324 -2.52 10.84 31.56
N PRO A 325 -1.84 11.16 32.66
CA PRO A 325 -1.04 10.20 33.42
C PRO A 325 -1.95 9.07 33.97
N MET A 326 -1.44 7.84 33.92
CA MET A 326 -2.14 6.68 34.48
C MET A 326 -1.56 6.31 35.84
N ASN A 327 -2.43 6.43 36.86
CA ASN A 327 -2.08 6.07 38.23
C ASN A 327 -2.32 4.57 38.50
N GLY A 328 -1.46 3.98 39.32
CA GLY A 328 -1.65 2.63 39.86
C GLY A 328 -1.40 1.50 38.86
N VAL A 329 -0.72 1.76 37.74
CA VAL A 329 -0.34 0.72 36.77
C VAL A 329 0.81 -0.10 37.31
N ASP A 330 0.64 -1.42 37.40
CA ASP A 330 1.68 -2.35 37.79
C ASP A 330 2.70 -2.53 36.67
N ILE A 331 3.98 -2.39 37.01
CA ILE A 331 5.11 -2.47 36.07
C ILE A 331 6.03 -3.59 36.51
N GLU A 332 6.28 -4.53 35.63
CA GLU A 332 7.25 -5.62 35.82
C GLU A 332 8.42 -5.44 34.87
N VAL A 333 9.61 -5.53 35.40
CA VAL A 333 10.86 -5.55 34.62
C VAL A 333 11.38 -6.98 34.63
N MET A 334 11.53 -7.54 33.42
CA MET A 334 11.98 -8.92 33.23
C MET A 334 13.34 -8.94 32.53
N ASP A 335 14.13 -9.96 32.80
CA ASP A 335 15.32 -10.29 32.01
C ASP A 335 14.94 -11.08 30.74
N TYR A 336 15.96 -11.41 29.94
CA TYR A 336 15.77 -12.19 28.70
C TYR A 336 15.15 -13.60 28.96
N GLN A 337 15.38 -14.17 30.14
CA GLN A 337 14.80 -15.45 30.55
C GLN A 337 13.37 -15.33 31.09
N ARG A 338 12.78 -14.13 31.01
CA ARG A 338 11.44 -13.78 31.54
C ARG A 338 11.37 -13.88 33.08
N THR A 339 12.52 -13.81 33.76
CA THR A 339 12.55 -13.73 35.21
C THR A 339 12.29 -12.29 35.64
N ILE A 340 11.35 -12.07 36.55
CA ILE A 340 11.05 -10.74 37.07
C ILE A 340 12.21 -10.30 37.95
N ILE A 341 12.93 -9.25 37.53
CA ILE A 341 14.07 -8.69 38.24
C ILE A 341 13.68 -7.52 39.14
N SER A 342 12.60 -6.80 38.79
CA SER A 342 12.08 -5.71 39.61
C SER A 342 10.61 -5.46 39.28
N LYS A 343 9.91 -4.83 40.22
CA LYS A 343 8.52 -4.39 40.08
C LYS A 343 8.35 -2.95 40.57
N GLY A 344 7.39 -2.26 39.99
CA GLY A 344 7.01 -0.91 40.39
C GLY A 344 5.53 -0.64 40.11
N LYS A 345 5.06 0.51 40.54
CA LYS A 345 3.70 0.99 40.32
C LYS A 345 3.75 2.47 40.00
N SER A 346 2.97 2.91 39.01
CA SER A 346 2.91 4.33 38.65
C SER A 346 2.16 5.15 39.71
N GLY A 347 2.67 6.34 39.99
CA GLY A 347 2.06 7.34 40.87
C GLY A 347 0.94 8.12 40.17
N SER A 348 0.36 9.08 40.90
CA SER A 348 -0.67 9.99 40.38
C SER A 348 -0.21 10.86 39.21
N ASP A 349 1.08 11.04 39.07
CA ASP A 349 1.76 11.75 37.98
C ASP A 349 2.09 10.83 36.78
N GLY A 350 1.74 9.55 36.88
CA GLY A 350 2.03 8.53 35.85
C GLY A 350 3.47 8.01 35.86
N PHE A 351 4.34 8.47 36.77
CA PHE A 351 5.73 8.01 36.85
C PHE A 351 5.90 6.87 37.84
N ALA A 352 6.82 5.97 37.51
CA ALA A 352 7.38 4.98 38.42
C ALA A 352 8.89 5.02 38.36
N ASN A 353 9.53 5.10 39.55
CA ASN A 353 10.98 4.93 39.68
C ASN A 353 11.24 3.53 40.24
N ILE A 354 12.01 2.73 39.52
CA ILE A 354 12.22 1.32 39.79
C ILE A 354 13.76 1.09 39.95
N ASP A 355 14.17 0.56 41.06
CA ASP A 355 15.55 0.13 41.26
C ASP A 355 15.75 -1.26 40.65
N LEU A 356 16.71 -1.38 39.73
CA LEU A 356 17.02 -2.64 39.08
C LEU A 356 17.97 -3.45 39.98
N LYS A 357 17.49 -4.56 40.53
CA LYS A 357 18.25 -5.47 41.40
C LYS A 357 19.35 -6.22 40.67
N ARG A 358 19.28 -6.31 39.35
CA ARG A 358 20.29 -6.90 38.46
C ARG A 358 20.43 -6.04 37.21
N LYS A 359 21.61 -6.10 36.57
CA LYS A 359 21.74 -5.57 35.22
C LYS A 359 20.92 -6.45 34.29
N PRO A 360 19.95 -5.92 33.54
CA PRO A 360 19.37 -6.67 32.42
C PRO A 360 20.49 -6.91 31.41
N PHE A 361 20.62 -8.12 30.95
CA PHE A 361 21.60 -8.49 29.92
C PHE A 361 21.13 -7.99 28.56
#